data_885c0f2848ad8863d700f69c29e0ec78
#
_entry.id   885c0f2848ad8863d700f69c29e0ec78
#
_cell.length_a   1.000
_cell.length_b   1.000
_cell.length_c   1.000
_cell.angle_alpha   90.00
_cell.angle_beta   90.00
_cell.angle_gamma   90.00
#
_symmetry.space_group_name_H-M   'P 1'
#
loop_
_entity.id
_entity.type
_entity.pdbx_description
1 polymer ?
#
loop_
_entity_poly.entity_id
_entity_poly.type
_entity_poly.pdbx_seq_one_letter_code
_entity_poly.pdbx_strand_id
1 'polypeptide(L)'
;MSKNKIKVKVCGTEFNILSEDNEEYTQKIASVVDRKMKQTLETNPRVSISNIAILTALEFCDLSKKFADQTENMKINSMNILRRHKRLVKRLMMPEKKQKSFARKLKL
;
A
#
# COMPACT_ATOMS: atom_id res chain seq x y z
N MET A 1 -23.82 3.59 -12.75
CA MET A 1 -22.93 2.46 -13.03
C MET A 1 -23.52 1.18 -12.52
N SER A 2 -23.60 0.16 -13.34
CA SER A 2 -24.14 -1.12 -12.94
C SER A 2 -23.06 -1.90 -12.17
N LYS A 3 -23.45 -2.44 -11.01
CA LYS A 3 -22.63 -3.38 -10.27
C LYS A 3 -22.72 -4.74 -10.96
N ASN A 4 -21.58 -5.36 -11.19
CA ASN A 4 -21.49 -6.69 -11.78
C ASN A 4 -21.55 -7.74 -10.67
N LYS A 5 -22.31 -8.81 -10.93
CA LYS A 5 -22.36 -9.96 -10.06
C LYS A 5 -21.25 -10.92 -10.46
N ILE A 6 -20.27 -11.08 -9.60
CA ILE A 6 -19.07 -11.88 -9.87
C ILE A 6 -19.03 -13.07 -8.95
N LYS A 7 -18.88 -14.26 -9.53
CA LYS A 7 -18.78 -15.50 -8.77
C LYS A 7 -17.32 -15.80 -8.49
N VAL A 8 -16.97 -15.90 -7.22
CA VAL A 8 -15.60 -16.21 -6.78
C VAL A 8 -15.60 -17.45 -5.89
N LYS A 9 -14.50 -18.18 -5.89
CA LYS A 9 -14.31 -19.35 -5.06
C LYS A 9 -13.11 -19.12 -4.15
N VAL A 10 -13.34 -19.20 -2.83
CA VAL A 10 -12.30 -19.01 -1.83
C VAL A 10 -12.37 -20.18 -0.84
N CYS A 11 -11.26 -20.90 -0.72
CA CYS A 11 -11.12 -22.04 0.19
C CYS A 11 -12.27 -23.06 0.06
N GLY A 12 -12.64 -23.36 -1.19
CA GLY A 12 -13.68 -24.32 -1.51
C GLY A 12 -15.11 -23.80 -1.43
N THR A 13 -15.31 -22.57 -1.00
CA THR A 13 -16.64 -21.97 -0.87
C THR A 13 -16.87 -20.93 -1.98
N GLU A 14 -18.03 -21.02 -2.63
CA GLU A 14 -18.42 -20.08 -3.68
C GLU A 14 -19.19 -18.91 -3.11
N PHE A 15 -18.85 -17.70 -3.58
CA PHE A 15 -19.51 -16.46 -3.22
C PHE A 15 -19.92 -15.68 -4.46
N ASN A 16 -21.03 -14.99 -4.39
CA ASN A 16 -21.44 -14.00 -5.39
C ASN A 16 -21.17 -12.61 -4.82
N ILE A 17 -20.30 -11.86 -5.48
CA ILE A 17 -19.90 -10.53 -5.05
C ILE A 17 -20.49 -9.51 -6.03
N LEU A 18 -21.09 -8.45 -5.49
CA LEU A 18 -21.50 -7.30 -6.27
C LEU A 18 -20.32 -6.31 -6.26
N SER A 19 -19.75 -6.05 -7.41
CA SER A 19 -18.57 -5.19 -7.53
C SER A 19 -18.72 -4.22 -8.70
N GLU A 20 -18.22 -3.00 -8.50
CA GLU A 20 -18.06 -2.01 -9.56
C GLU A 20 -16.78 -2.24 -10.35
N ASP A 21 -15.85 -3.02 -9.79
CA ASP A 21 -14.59 -3.38 -10.45
C ASP A 21 -14.82 -4.41 -11.55
N ASN A 22 -13.83 -4.57 -12.42
CA ASN A 22 -13.94 -5.58 -13.46
C ASN A 22 -13.75 -6.99 -12.87
N GLU A 23 -14.28 -7.98 -13.60
CA GLU A 23 -14.25 -9.37 -13.15
C GLU A 23 -12.83 -9.90 -12.96
N GLU A 24 -11.92 -9.55 -13.85
CA GLU A 24 -10.53 -9.97 -13.78
C GLU A 24 -9.85 -9.52 -12.50
N TYR A 25 -10.02 -8.25 -12.12
CA TYR A 25 -9.48 -7.70 -10.88
C TYR A 25 -10.06 -8.42 -9.65
N THR A 26 -11.37 -8.60 -9.63
CA THR A 26 -12.05 -9.29 -8.52
C THR A 26 -11.59 -10.74 -8.39
N GLN A 27 -11.40 -11.44 -9.50
CA GLN A 27 -10.87 -12.82 -9.49
C GLN A 27 -9.43 -12.88 -8.97
N LYS A 28 -8.61 -11.89 -9.30
CA LYS A 28 -7.23 -11.80 -8.76
C LYS A 28 -7.22 -11.64 -7.25
N ILE A 29 -8.07 -10.76 -6.73
CA ILE A 29 -8.22 -10.54 -5.28
C ILE A 29 -8.66 -11.84 -4.60
N ALA A 30 -9.68 -12.50 -5.13
CA ALA A 30 -10.18 -13.76 -4.60
C ALA A 30 -9.11 -14.85 -4.60
N SER A 31 -8.30 -14.91 -5.65
CA SER A 31 -7.18 -15.86 -5.76
C SER A 31 -6.11 -15.64 -4.70
N VAL A 32 -5.79 -14.38 -4.40
CA VAL A 32 -4.82 -14.02 -3.35
C VAL A 32 -5.34 -14.45 -1.98
N VAL A 33 -6.61 -14.17 -1.68
CA VAL A 33 -7.24 -14.57 -0.41
C VAL A 33 -7.28 -16.09 -0.29
N ASP A 34 -7.68 -16.79 -1.35
CA ASP A 34 -7.72 -18.25 -1.40
C ASP A 34 -6.36 -18.86 -1.05
N ARG A 35 -5.31 -18.38 -1.69
CA ARG A 35 -3.95 -18.83 -1.46
C ARG A 35 -3.51 -18.61 -0.01
N LYS A 36 -3.77 -17.43 0.52
CA LYS A 36 -3.39 -17.08 1.88
C LYS A 36 -4.12 -17.93 2.91
N MET A 37 -5.41 -18.17 2.72
CA MET A 37 -6.20 -19.01 3.60
C MET A 37 -5.69 -20.46 3.56
N LYS A 38 -5.37 -20.99 2.40
CA LYS A 38 -4.81 -22.33 2.27
C LYS A 38 -3.48 -22.47 2.99
N GLN A 39 -2.58 -21.49 2.85
CA GLN A 39 -1.31 -21.45 3.56
C GLN A 39 -1.50 -21.42 5.08
N THR A 40 -2.43 -20.62 5.55
CA THR A 40 -2.74 -20.49 6.97
C THR A 40 -3.32 -21.81 7.51
N LEU A 41 -4.15 -22.47 6.72
CA LEU A 41 -4.74 -23.77 7.07
C LEU A 41 -3.65 -24.86 7.17
N GLU A 42 -2.66 -24.84 6.30
CA GLU A 42 -1.53 -25.80 6.35
C GLU A 42 -0.75 -25.69 7.65
N THR A 43 -0.54 -24.47 8.14
CA THR A 43 0.15 -24.23 9.42
C THR A 43 -0.75 -24.49 10.64
N ASN A 44 -2.07 -24.44 10.47
CA ASN A 44 -3.05 -24.59 11.54
C ASN A 44 -4.16 -25.57 11.12
N PRO A 45 -3.84 -26.87 10.89
CA PRO A 45 -4.79 -27.79 10.28
C PRO A 45 -6.00 -28.14 11.14
N ARG A 46 -5.95 -27.86 12.44
CA ARG A 46 -7.05 -28.16 13.36
C ARG A 46 -7.98 -26.96 13.59
N VAL A 47 -7.65 -25.80 13.02
CA VAL A 47 -8.44 -24.59 13.18
C VAL A 47 -9.58 -24.61 12.16
N SER A 48 -10.76 -24.16 12.57
CA SER A 48 -11.92 -24.05 11.66
C SER A 48 -11.67 -23.05 10.54
N ILE A 49 -12.37 -23.24 9.42
CA ILE A 49 -12.29 -22.32 8.28
C ILE A 49 -12.68 -20.90 8.68
N SER A 50 -13.69 -20.76 9.53
CA SER A 50 -14.11 -19.45 10.05
C SER A 50 -12.98 -18.74 10.79
N ASN A 51 -12.25 -19.46 11.64
CA ASN A 51 -11.12 -18.89 12.36
C ASN A 51 -9.93 -18.62 11.43
N ILE A 52 -9.71 -19.46 10.43
CA ILE A 52 -8.70 -19.23 9.38
C ILE A 52 -9.02 -17.92 8.64
N ALA A 53 -10.27 -17.68 8.30
CA ALA A 53 -10.69 -16.44 7.64
C ALA A 53 -10.41 -15.20 8.51
N ILE A 54 -10.67 -15.30 9.80
CA ILE A 54 -10.39 -14.22 10.76
C ILE A 54 -8.88 -13.95 10.85
N LEU A 55 -8.08 -15.00 10.98
CA LEU A 55 -6.61 -14.87 11.02
C LEU A 55 -6.08 -14.25 9.72
N THR A 56 -6.62 -14.67 8.58
CA THR A 56 -6.25 -14.13 7.27
C THR A 56 -6.58 -12.64 7.16
N ALA A 57 -7.76 -12.26 7.64
CA ALA A 57 -8.18 -10.85 7.67
C ALA A 57 -7.25 -10.01 8.55
N LEU A 58 -6.85 -10.53 9.70
CA LEU A 58 -5.90 -9.84 10.59
C LEU A 58 -4.54 -9.65 9.93
N GLU A 59 -4.04 -10.68 9.24
CA GLU A 59 -2.76 -10.60 8.53
C GLU A 59 -2.80 -9.57 7.39
N PHE A 60 -3.87 -9.56 6.60
CA PHE A 60 -4.03 -8.57 5.52
C PHE A 60 -4.14 -7.15 6.06
N CYS A 61 -4.85 -6.97 7.15
CA CYS A 61 -4.97 -5.65 7.79
C CYS A 61 -3.60 -5.16 8.27
N ASP A 62 -2.82 -6.03 8.90
CA ASP A 62 -1.47 -5.73 9.35
C ASP A 62 -0.55 -5.34 8.19
N LEU A 63 -0.57 -6.11 7.12
CA LEU A 63 0.22 -5.82 5.92
C LEU A 63 -0.19 -4.50 5.27
N SER A 64 -1.49 -4.25 5.17
CA SER A 64 -2.02 -3.02 4.60
C SER A 64 -1.55 -1.80 5.40
N LYS A 65 -1.58 -1.90 6.72
CA LYS A 65 -1.15 -0.83 7.61
C LYS A 65 0.35 -0.56 7.49
N LYS A 66 1.17 -1.62 7.45
CA LYS A 66 2.61 -1.51 7.26
C LYS A 66 2.95 -0.86 5.91
N PHE A 67 2.23 -1.24 4.85
CA PHE A 67 2.38 -0.64 3.53
C PHE A 67 2.04 0.84 3.52
N ALA A 68 0.95 1.22 4.17
CA ALA A 68 0.55 2.63 4.29
C ALA A 68 1.62 3.45 5.00
N ASP A 69 2.17 2.94 6.10
CA ASP A 69 3.23 3.59 6.86
C ASP A 69 4.50 3.76 6.04
N GLN A 70 4.91 2.73 5.30
CA GLN A 70 6.08 2.79 4.41
C GLN A 70 5.88 3.79 3.29
N THR A 71 4.70 3.81 2.67
CA THR A 71 4.37 4.74 1.59
C THR A 71 4.42 6.18 2.10
N GLU A 72 3.88 6.44 3.28
CA GLU A 72 3.92 7.77 3.90
C GLU A 72 5.35 8.23 4.16
N ASN A 73 6.20 7.37 4.71
CA ASN A 73 7.61 7.64 4.93
C ASN A 73 8.35 7.93 3.62
N MET A 74 8.08 7.18 2.57
CA MET A 74 8.64 7.42 1.23
C MET A 74 8.23 8.79 0.68
N LYS A 75 6.98 9.18 0.84
CA LYS A 75 6.50 10.50 0.41
C LYS A 75 7.22 11.63 1.15
N ILE A 76 7.38 11.52 2.46
CA ILE A 76 8.09 12.50 3.28
C ILE A 76 9.55 12.63 2.81
N ASN A 77 10.23 11.52 2.61
CA ASN A 77 11.62 11.50 2.14
C ASN A 77 11.76 12.12 0.75
N SER A 78 10.86 11.80 -0.17
CA SER A 78 10.85 12.38 -1.53
C SER A 78 10.65 13.88 -1.49
N MET A 79 9.72 14.36 -0.65
CA MET A 79 9.49 15.80 -0.46
C MET A 79 10.73 16.51 0.09
N ASN A 80 11.41 15.92 1.06
CA ASN A 80 12.64 16.47 1.64
C ASN A 80 13.75 16.56 0.60
N ILE A 81 13.93 15.55 -0.21
CA ILE A 81 14.91 15.53 -1.31
C ILE A 81 14.62 16.65 -2.32
N LEU A 82 13.34 16.81 -2.71
CA LEU A 82 12.92 17.87 -3.63
C LEU A 82 13.19 19.26 -3.06
N ARG A 83 12.92 19.49 -1.79
CA ARG A 83 13.18 20.77 -1.11
C ARG A 83 14.68 21.09 -1.14
N ARG A 84 15.53 20.13 -0.83
CA ARG A 84 16.98 20.27 -0.87
C ARG A 84 17.46 20.62 -2.29
N HIS A 85 16.93 19.92 -3.28
CA HIS A 85 17.25 20.16 -4.69
C HIS A 85 16.87 21.57 -5.13
N LYS A 86 15.67 22.03 -4.79
CA LYS A 86 15.21 23.39 -5.12
C LYS A 86 16.08 24.45 -4.47
N ARG A 87 16.50 24.25 -3.23
CA ARG A 87 17.41 25.20 -2.55
C ARG A 87 18.75 25.27 -3.24
N LEU A 88 19.32 24.13 -3.62
CA LEU A 88 20.58 24.07 -4.31
C LEU A 88 20.54 24.78 -5.67
N VAL A 89 19.50 24.52 -6.45
CA VAL A 89 19.30 25.15 -7.77
C VAL A 89 19.19 26.67 -7.62
N LYS A 90 18.40 27.16 -6.67
CA LYS A 90 18.28 28.60 -6.39
C LYS A 90 19.63 29.22 -6.02
N ARG A 91 20.41 28.55 -5.18
CA ARG A 91 21.74 29.00 -4.78
C ARG A 91 22.68 29.15 -5.97
N LEU A 92 22.69 28.17 -6.86
CA LEU A 92 23.53 28.16 -8.06
C LEU A 92 23.14 29.21 -9.09
N MET A 93 21.86 29.60 -9.14
CA MET A 93 21.33 30.57 -10.10
C MET A 93 21.35 32.02 -9.57
N MET A 94 21.66 32.22 -8.29
CA MET A 94 21.70 33.56 -7.70
C MET A 94 23.03 34.28 -7.99
N PRO A 95 23.02 35.64 -8.13
CA PRO A 95 24.24 36.43 -8.12
C PRO A 95 25.04 36.18 -6.85
N GLU A 96 26.36 36.29 -6.95
CA GLU A 96 27.30 35.97 -5.87
C GLU A 96 26.96 36.63 -4.53
N LYS A 97 26.58 37.93 -4.53
CA LYS A 97 26.16 38.64 -3.31
C LYS A 97 24.96 37.99 -2.64
N LYS A 98 23.97 37.58 -3.42
CA LYS A 98 22.77 36.92 -2.91
C LYS A 98 23.05 35.52 -2.41
N GLN A 99 23.97 34.80 -3.04
CA GLN A 99 24.40 33.48 -2.60
C GLN A 99 25.06 33.53 -1.22
N LYS A 100 25.91 34.51 -0.95
CA LYS A 100 26.53 34.70 0.36
C LYS A 100 25.50 35.02 1.45
N SER A 101 24.56 35.90 1.16
CA SER A 101 23.47 36.22 2.07
C SER A 101 22.60 35.02 2.39
N PHE A 102 22.28 34.22 1.38
CA PHE A 102 21.48 33.00 1.54
C PHE A 102 22.23 31.95 2.36
N ALA A 103 23.54 31.78 2.13
CA ALA A 103 24.35 30.86 2.90
C ALA A 103 24.44 31.24 4.38
N ARG A 104 24.46 32.54 4.72
CA ARG A 104 24.39 33.01 6.12
C ARG A 104 23.08 32.64 6.78
N LYS A 105 21.96 32.76 6.08
CA LYS A 105 20.64 32.39 6.60
C LYS A 105 20.52 30.89 6.85
N LEU A 106 21.20 30.06 6.06
CA LEU A 106 21.19 28.61 6.21
C LEU A 106 22.05 28.10 7.36
N LYS A 107 23.04 28.87 7.81
CA LYS A 107 23.89 28.54 8.97
C LYS A 107 23.19 28.72 10.33
N LEU A 108 22.05 29.32 10.31
CA LEU A 108 21.20 29.44 11.49
C LEU A 108 20.27 28.23 11.61
#